data_91966edb8efd00b634c4352a9c710610
#
_entry.id   91966edb8efd00b634c4352a9c710610
#
_cell.length_a   1.000
_cell.length_b   1.000
_cell.length_c   1.000
_cell.angle_alpha   90.00
_cell.angle_beta   90.00
_cell.angle_gamma   90.00
#
_symmetry.space_group_name_H-M   'P 1'
#
loop_
_entity.id
_entity.type
_entity.pdbx_description
1 polymer ?
#
loop_
_entity_poly.entity_id
_entity_poly.type
_entity_poly.pdbx_seq_one_letter_code
_entity_poly.pdbx_strand_id
1 'polypeptide(L)'
;MNRKKTDRLAACRAFYAKMAAAGGGQLREDLERAFEIVPREYFLGAGPWFAMSSLSGMVVATPTDDPIHVYQNVLFALDRQKRINNGEPFLHGQLLGALAPARGNVALHVGCGTGYYTAILATLGRPTWESHCL
;
A
#
# COMPACT_ATOMS: atom_id res chain seq x y z
N MET A 1 -16.18 13.08 14.18
CA MET A 1 -16.00 11.97 13.20
C MET A 1 -16.99 10.86 13.54
N ASN A 2 -17.77 10.38 12.57
CA ASN A 2 -18.85 9.41 12.85
C ASN A 2 -18.24 8.03 13.13
N ARG A 3 -18.50 7.45 14.31
CA ARG A 3 -17.98 6.12 14.76
C ARG A 3 -18.19 5.02 13.72
N LYS A 4 -19.38 4.96 13.11
CA LYS A 4 -19.70 3.99 12.04
C LYS A 4 -18.77 4.12 10.81
N LYS A 5 -18.36 5.34 10.44
CA LYS A 5 -17.45 5.57 9.31
C LYS A 5 -16.03 5.09 9.65
N THR A 6 -15.59 5.33 10.88
CA THR A 6 -14.28 4.87 11.38
C THR A 6 -14.20 3.34 11.45
N ASP A 7 -15.26 2.70 11.96
CA ASP A 7 -15.33 1.23 12.05
C ASP A 7 -15.32 0.58 10.65
N ARG A 8 -16.01 1.20 9.68
CA ARG A 8 -16.04 0.72 8.29
C ARG A 8 -14.68 0.83 7.60
N LEU A 9 -13.99 1.96 7.77
CA LEU A 9 -12.65 2.16 7.23
C LEU A 9 -11.66 1.15 7.81
N ALA A 10 -11.70 0.93 9.13
CA ALA A 10 -10.84 -0.05 9.79
C ALA A 10 -11.07 -1.47 9.25
N ALA A 11 -12.34 -1.87 9.05
CA ALA A 11 -12.68 -3.18 8.49
C ALA A 11 -12.17 -3.35 7.04
N CYS A 12 -12.33 -2.31 6.20
CA CYS A 12 -11.81 -2.33 4.83
C CYS A 12 -10.27 -2.44 4.82
N ARG A 13 -9.61 -1.70 5.69
CA ARG A 13 -8.14 -1.70 5.82
C ARG A 13 -7.63 -3.07 6.27
N ALA A 14 -8.24 -3.67 7.28
CA ALA A 14 -7.87 -4.99 7.78
C ALA A 14 -8.00 -6.07 6.70
N PHE A 15 -9.12 -6.08 5.96
CA PHE A 15 -9.30 -7.04 4.87
C PHE A 15 -8.32 -6.83 3.72
N TYR A 16 -8.09 -5.58 3.32
CA TYR A 16 -7.09 -5.21 2.33
C TYR A 16 -5.68 -5.67 2.75
N ALA A 17 -5.30 -5.43 4.01
CA ALA A 17 -4.00 -5.82 4.54
C ALA A 17 -3.78 -7.34 4.44
N LYS A 18 -4.78 -8.11 4.80
CA LYS A 18 -4.76 -9.57 4.68
C LYS A 18 -4.60 -10.03 3.23
N MET A 19 -5.33 -9.42 2.30
CA MET A 19 -5.24 -9.75 0.89
C MET A 19 -3.88 -9.35 0.29
N ALA A 20 -3.36 -8.16 0.63
CA ALA A 20 -2.06 -7.71 0.16
C ALA A 20 -0.92 -8.61 0.67
N ALA A 21 -0.95 -8.98 1.95
CA ALA A 21 0.03 -9.89 2.55
C ALA A 21 -0.03 -11.31 1.96
N ALA A 22 -1.23 -11.79 1.60
CA ALA A 22 -1.43 -13.10 0.99
C ALA A 22 -0.74 -13.23 -0.39
N GLY A 23 -0.44 -12.13 -1.06
CA GLY A 23 0.34 -12.11 -2.30
C GLY A 23 1.70 -12.81 -2.18
N GLY A 24 2.30 -12.83 -0.99
CA GLY A 24 3.56 -13.50 -0.72
C GLY A 24 3.50 -15.04 -0.66
N GLY A 25 2.33 -15.64 -0.86
CA GLY A 25 2.14 -17.10 -0.87
C GLY A 25 2.20 -17.76 0.51
N GLN A 26 2.63 -17.05 1.52
CA GLN A 26 2.58 -17.45 2.94
C GLN A 26 1.97 -16.29 3.73
N LEU A 27 1.01 -16.58 4.59
CA LEU A 27 0.45 -15.59 5.50
C LEU A 27 1.51 -15.21 6.53
N ARG A 28 2.05 -14.01 6.37
CA ARG A 28 2.98 -13.38 7.31
C ARG A 28 2.24 -12.32 8.13
N GLU A 29 2.07 -12.60 9.42
CA GLU A 29 1.37 -11.68 10.33
C GLU A 29 2.05 -10.30 10.43
N ASP A 30 3.38 -10.26 10.37
CA ASP A 30 4.14 -9.01 10.38
C ASP A 30 3.86 -8.16 9.12
N LEU A 31 3.77 -8.79 7.94
CA LEU A 31 3.45 -8.11 6.68
C LEU A 31 1.99 -7.65 6.65
N GLU A 32 1.04 -8.49 7.09
CA GLU A 32 -0.36 -8.11 7.25
C GLU A 32 -0.48 -6.90 8.19
N ARG A 33 0.18 -6.98 9.35
CA ARG A 33 0.19 -5.86 10.31
C ARG A 33 0.76 -4.58 9.71
N ALA A 34 1.84 -4.66 8.93
CA ALA A 34 2.44 -3.50 8.28
C ALA A 34 1.47 -2.84 7.29
N PHE A 35 0.79 -3.63 6.44
CA PHE A 35 -0.24 -3.11 5.53
C PHE A 35 -1.45 -2.53 6.26
N GLU A 36 -1.82 -3.07 7.42
CA GLU A 36 -2.94 -2.58 8.23
C GLU A 36 -2.65 -1.22 8.88
N ILE A 37 -1.44 -1.02 9.44
CA ILE A 37 -1.13 0.18 10.21
C ILE A 37 -0.61 1.36 9.38
N VAL A 38 -0.13 1.12 8.15
CA VAL A 38 0.32 2.19 7.25
C VAL A 38 -0.85 2.69 6.40
N PRO A 39 -1.38 3.90 6.65
CA PRO A 39 -2.55 4.40 5.93
C PRO A 39 -2.20 4.74 4.48
N ARG A 40 -2.77 4.01 3.52
CA ARG A 40 -2.46 4.16 2.08
C ARG A 40 -2.84 5.54 1.55
N GLU A 41 -3.94 6.11 2.03
CA GLU A 41 -4.46 7.41 1.60
C GLU A 41 -3.46 8.55 1.81
N TYR A 42 -2.58 8.47 2.79
CA TYR A 42 -1.58 9.52 3.06
C TYR A 42 -0.50 9.62 1.98
N PHE A 43 -0.40 8.59 1.14
CA PHE A 43 0.60 8.50 0.08
C PHE A 43 0.02 8.75 -1.33
N LEU A 44 -1.25 9.12 -1.43
CA LEU A 44 -1.95 9.30 -2.72
C LEU A 44 -2.32 10.75 -3.02
N GLY A 45 -2.07 11.68 -2.07
CA GLY A 45 -2.54 13.05 -2.16
C GLY A 45 -4.05 13.16 -1.97
N ALA A 46 -4.62 14.32 -2.27
CA ALA A 46 -6.05 14.58 -2.11
C ALA A 46 -6.87 13.79 -3.15
N GLY A 47 -7.96 13.18 -2.69
CA GLY A 47 -8.95 12.54 -3.59
C GLY A 47 -9.89 13.56 -4.28
N PRO A 48 -10.75 13.11 -5.17
CA PRO A 48 -10.91 11.74 -5.66
C PRO A 48 -9.69 11.22 -6.43
N TRP A 49 -9.41 9.92 -6.30
CA TRP A 49 -8.24 9.27 -6.92
C TRP A 49 -8.61 8.58 -8.22
N PHE A 50 -7.62 8.33 -9.07
CA PHE A 50 -7.79 7.62 -10.33
C PHE A 50 -7.23 6.20 -10.21
N ALA A 51 -8.13 5.23 -10.06
CA ALA A 51 -7.80 3.81 -10.08
C ALA A 51 -7.52 3.35 -11.51
N MET A 52 -6.50 2.52 -11.67
CA MET A 52 -6.06 1.99 -12.95
C MET A 52 -6.07 0.46 -12.91
N SER A 53 -6.63 -0.15 -13.95
CA SER A 53 -6.52 -1.59 -14.15
C SER A 53 -5.17 -1.93 -14.77
N SER A 54 -4.41 -2.81 -14.13
CA SER A 54 -3.14 -3.32 -14.65
C SER A 54 -3.31 -4.16 -15.92
N LEU A 55 -4.49 -4.77 -16.12
CA LEU A 55 -4.77 -5.63 -17.27
C LEU A 55 -5.27 -4.86 -18.48
N SER A 56 -6.22 -3.94 -18.31
CA SER A 56 -6.87 -3.24 -19.41
C SER A 56 -6.36 -1.82 -19.65
N GLY A 57 -5.61 -1.25 -18.69
CA GLY A 57 -5.21 0.15 -18.71
C GLY A 57 -6.36 1.15 -18.48
N MET A 58 -7.59 0.66 -18.24
CA MET A 58 -8.73 1.53 -17.94
C MET A 58 -8.49 2.33 -16.66
N VAL A 59 -8.89 3.59 -16.69
CA VAL A 59 -8.78 4.52 -15.57
C VAL A 59 -10.17 4.94 -15.13
N VAL A 60 -10.45 4.78 -13.84
CA VAL A 60 -11.75 5.13 -13.24
C VAL A 60 -11.50 6.02 -12.04
N ALA A 61 -12.21 7.16 -11.98
CA ALA A 61 -12.16 8.01 -10.80
C ALA A 61 -12.93 7.38 -9.63
N THR A 62 -12.41 7.51 -8.40
CA THR A 62 -13.21 7.13 -7.22
C THR A 62 -14.42 8.06 -7.09
N PRO A 63 -15.57 7.56 -6.62
CA PRO A 63 -16.79 8.37 -6.53
C PRO A 63 -16.67 9.58 -5.60
N THR A 64 -15.84 9.45 -4.57
CA THR A 64 -15.56 10.47 -3.57
C THR A 64 -14.12 10.39 -3.10
N ASP A 65 -13.74 11.30 -2.23
CA ASP A 65 -12.47 11.31 -1.48
C ASP A 65 -12.52 10.44 -0.20
N ASP A 66 -13.53 9.57 -0.05
CA ASP A 66 -13.59 8.66 1.10
C ASP A 66 -12.44 7.64 1.03
N PRO A 67 -11.57 7.57 2.05
CA PRO A 67 -10.41 6.66 2.06
C PRO A 67 -10.74 5.17 1.86
N ILE A 68 -11.98 4.75 2.07
CA ILE A 68 -12.37 3.36 1.81
C ILE A 68 -12.10 2.92 0.37
N HIS A 69 -12.12 3.85 -0.57
CA HIS A 69 -11.91 3.56 -1.98
C HIS A 69 -10.48 3.17 -2.34
N VAL A 70 -9.50 3.51 -1.49
CA VAL A 70 -8.10 3.20 -1.77
C VAL A 70 -7.65 1.82 -1.28
N TYR A 71 -8.49 1.15 -0.48
CA TYR A 71 -8.18 -0.18 0.08
C TYR A 71 -8.63 -1.30 -0.85
N GLN A 72 -8.04 -1.32 -2.04
CA GLN A 72 -8.30 -2.25 -3.13
C GLN A 72 -6.97 -2.66 -3.79
N ASN A 73 -6.96 -3.84 -4.43
CA ASN A 73 -5.79 -4.30 -5.18
C ASN A 73 -5.76 -3.70 -6.58
N VAL A 74 -5.60 -2.38 -6.66
CA VAL A 74 -5.50 -1.63 -7.91
C VAL A 74 -4.38 -0.60 -7.83
N LEU A 75 -3.88 -0.18 -8.99
CA LEU A 75 -2.99 0.94 -9.13
C LEU A 75 -3.77 2.25 -8.95
N PHE A 76 -3.16 3.23 -8.28
CA PHE A 76 -3.65 4.61 -8.29
C PHE A 76 -2.63 5.51 -8.98
N ALA A 77 -3.10 6.37 -9.87
CA ALA A 77 -2.26 7.34 -10.54
C ALA A 77 -1.74 8.38 -9.54
N LEU A 78 -0.44 8.60 -9.52
CA LEU A 78 0.23 9.70 -8.81
C LEU A 78 0.44 10.89 -9.77
N ASP A 79 0.85 10.60 -11.01
CA ASP A 79 0.96 11.58 -12.09
C ASP A 79 0.46 10.94 -13.39
N ARG A 80 -0.71 11.37 -13.84
CA ARG A 80 -1.34 10.80 -15.04
C ARG A 80 -0.58 11.15 -16.32
N GLN A 81 0.03 12.35 -16.40
CA GLN A 81 0.76 12.80 -17.58
C GLN A 81 2.05 11.97 -17.76
N LYS A 82 2.75 11.75 -16.66
CA LYS A 82 3.98 10.93 -16.64
C LYS A 82 3.73 9.44 -16.50
N ARG A 83 2.46 9.01 -16.38
CA ARG A 83 2.07 7.61 -16.15
C ARG A 83 2.71 7.00 -14.91
N ILE A 84 2.92 7.81 -13.88
CA ILE A 84 3.42 7.35 -12.58
C ILE A 84 2.25 6.90 -11.73
N ASN A 85 2.38 5.74 -11.11
CA ASN A 85 1.40 5.16 -10.21
C ASN A 85 2.06 4.66 -8.92
N ASN A 86 1.25 4.30 -7.93
CA ASN A 86 1.71 3.88 -6.62
C ASN A 86 2.02 2.38 -6.50
N GLY A 87 1.98 1.62 -7.57
CA GLY A 87 2.17 0.17 -7.54
C GLY A 87 0.95 -0.62 -7.04
N GLU A 88 0.87 -1.88 -7.47
CA GLU A 88 -0.21 -2.80 -7.10
C GLU A 88 0.10 -3.48 -5.75
N PRO A 89 -0.83 -3.43 -4.77
CA PRO A 89 -0.57 -3.95 -3.43
C PRO A 89 -0.25 -5.44 -3.39
N PHE A 90 -0.97 -6.25 -4.14
CA PHE A 90 -0.76 -7.71 -4.17
C PHE A 90 0.64 -8.07 -4.71
N LEU A 91 1.08 -7.43 -5.79
CA LEU A 91 2.42 -7.61 -6.33
C LEU A 91 3.50 -7.20 -5.31
N HIS A 92 3.32 -6.06 -4.65
CA HIS A 92 4.27 -5.61 -3.62
C HIS A 92 4.26 -6.51 -2.39
N GLY A 93 3.11 -7.03 -1.99
CA GLY A 93 3.01 -8.04 -0.95
C GLY A 93 3.81 -9.31 -1.30
N GLN A 94 3.73 -9.75 -2.55
CA GLN A 94 4.51 -10.88 -3.07
C GLN A 94 6.03 -10.59 -3.03
N LEU A 95 6.46 -9.42 -3.50
CA LEU A 95 7.87 -9.03 -3.49
C LEU A 95 8.41 -8.86 -2.07
N LEU A 96 7.66 -8.23 -1.18
CA LEU A 96 8.03 -8.06 0.23
C LEU A 96 8.08 -9.39 0.98
N GLY A 97 7.15 -10.29 0.67
CA GLY A 97 7.15 -11.66 1.20
C GLY A 97 8.39 -12.44 0.78
N ALA A 98 8.75 -12.37 -0.50
CA ALA A 98 9.95 -13.02 -1.04
C ALA A 98 11.26 -12.39 -0.51
N LEU A 99 11.30 -11.06 -0.35
CA LEU A 99 12.43 -10.35 0.23
C LEU A 99 12.68 -10.74 1.68
N ALA A 100 11.60 -11.06 2.42
CA ALA A 100 11.61 -11.48 3.82
C ALA A 100 12.55 -10.63 4.70
N PRO A 101 12.40 -9.29 4.75
CA PRO A 101 13.30 -8.44 5.50
C PRO A 101 13.27 -8.78 6.98
N ALA A 102 14.44 -8.81 7.60
CA ALA A 102 14.63 -9.10 9.01
C ALA A 102 15.12 -7.86 9.77
N ARG A 103 15.00 -7.91 11.09
CA ARG A 103 15.54 -6.85 11.96
C ARG A 103 17.03 -6.66 11.73
N GLY A 104 17.46 -5.42 11.65
CA GLY A 104 18.85 -5.05 11.41
C GLY A 104 19.27 -5.07 9.93
N ASN A 105 18.38 -5.43 9.02
CA ASN A 105 18.66 -5.27 7.60
C ASN A 105 18.61 -3.79 7.20
N VAL A 106 19.47 -3.42 6.25
CA VAL A 106 19.39 -2.14 5.53
C VAL A 106 18.74 -2.42 4.19
N ALA A 107 17.70 -1.64 3.84
CA ALA A 107 17.01 -1.77 2.55
C ALA A 107 17.11 -0.48 1.75
N LEU A 108 17.32 -0.65 0.45
CA LEU A 108 17.25 0.41 -0.54
C LEU A 108 16.00 0.18 -1.41
N HIS A 109 15.12 1.18 -1.47
CA HIS A 109 13.93 1.15 -2.31
C HIS A 109 14.07 2.12 -3.47
N VAL A 110 14.46 1.63 -4.64
CA VAL A 110 14.57 2.41 -5.87
C VAL A 110 13.20 2.59 -6.50
N GLY A 111 12.88 3.82 -6.92
CA GLY A 111 11.57 4.13 -7.52
C GLY A 111 10.42 4.14 -6.51
N CYS A 112 10.68 4.56 -5.28
CA CYS A 112 9.73 4.50 -4.16
C CYS A 112 8.45 5.33 -4.34
N GLY A 113 8.37 6.20 -5.35
CA GLY A 113 7.24 7.11 -5.55
C GLY A 113 7.01 7.99 -4.34
N THR A 114 5.79 7.97 -3.80
CA THR A 114 5.42 8.71 -2.59
C THR A 114 5.81 8.00 -1.29
N GLY A 115 6.42 6.82 -1.35
CA GLY A 115 6.99 6.14 -0.20
C GLY A 115 6.05 5.17 0.54
N TYR A 116 4.91 4.80 -0.02
CA TYR A 116 3.97 3.88 0.66
C TYR A 116 4.63 2.55 1.04
N TYR A 117 5.24 1.87 0.08
CA TYR A 117 5.91 0.58 0.36
C TYR A 117 7.22 0.74 1.12
N THR A 118 7.85 1.91 1.06
CA THR A 118 8.98 2.25 1.94
C THR A 118 8.54 2.30 3.40
N ALA A 119 7.37 2.90 3.68
CA ALA A 119 6.80 2.93 5.03
C ALA A 119 6.42 1.52 5.53
N ILE A 120 5.91 0.65 4.66
CA ILE A 120 5.65 -0.76 4.99
C ILE A 120 6.97 -1.49 5.31
N LEU A 121 7.99 -1.35 4.47
CA LEU A 121 9.33 -1.88 4.73
C LEU A 121 9.87 -1.42 6.08
N ALA A 122 9.83 -0.13 6.37
CA ALA A 122 10.29 0.44 7.63
C ALA A 122 9.51 -0.12 8.85
N THR A 123 8.26 -0.49 8.66
CA THR A 123 7.44 -1.12 9.70
C THR A 123 7.87 -2.55 9.99
N LEU A 124 8.24 -3.32 8.96
CA LEU A 124 8.72 -4.69 9.11
C LEU A 124 10.06 -4.77 9.85
N GLY A 125 10.90 -3.77 9.68
CA GLY A 125 12.28 -3.76 10.23
C GLY A 125 12.45 -3.14 11.62
N ARG A 126 11.40 -2.67 12.29
CA ARG A 126 11.53 -2.00 13.59
C ARG A 126 12.21 -2.87 14.66
N PRO A 127 13.05 -2.27 15.55
CA PRO A 127 13.41 -0.87 15.76
C PRO A 127 14.74 -0.41 15.13
N THR A 128 15.50 -1.27 14.45
CA THR A 128 16.86 -1.00 13.94
C THR A 128 16.93 -0.90 12.42
N TRP A 129 15.82 -0.63 11.78
CA TRP A 129 15.72 -0.61 10.32
C TRP A 129 15.93 0.80 9.77
N GLU A 130 16.86 0.96 8.86
CA GLU A 130 16.98 2.16 8.04
C GLU A 130 16.49 1.84 6.63
N SER A 131 15.50 2.58 6.15
CA SER A 131 15.04 2.53 4.77
C SER A 131 15.36 3.85 4.09
N HIS A 132 15.98 3.80 2.93
CA HIS A 132 16.27 4.97 2.12
C HIS A 132 15.41 4.94 0.86
N CYS A 133 14.75 6.07 0.57
CA CYS A 133 13.97 6.28 -0.65
C CYS A 133 14.80 7.09 -1.65
N LEU A 134 14.94 6.61 -2.88
CA LEU A 134 15.58 7.29 -3.99
C LEU A 134 14.60 7.51 -5.14
#